data_c5846d72425a400d21222cc30df2ec5b
#
_entry.id   c5846d72425a400d21222cc30df2ec5b
#
_cell.length_a   1.000
_cell.length_b   1.000
_cell.length_c   1.000
_cell.angle_alpha   90.00
_cell.angle_beta   90.00
_cell.angle_gamma   90.00
#
_symmetry.space_group_name_H-M   'P 1'
#
loop_
_entity.id
_entity.type
_entity.pdbx_description
1 polymer ?
#
loop_
_entity_poly.entity_id
_entity_poly.type
_entity_poly.pdbx_seq_one_letter_code
_entity_poly.pdbx_strand_id
1 'polypeptide(L)'
;MKNWKESYKSKICTPDEAIQKIKDAKRISFGHICSESSILTEALVRNKKLFKKLEIAHLLSVGKSEYAKEENSEYFRHNALFIGPKTREAANSSYGDYTPTFFFETAKLFGKDGELALDAMLLQVSTPDEHGYCSYGLSCDYTKSATENAKIVIAQINKFVPRTLGNCFVHIDDIDYIIEEDTPIPEVQPPVVGEIERKIGEFCASLVRDGDTLQLGIGAIPVAVLNFLKDKKDLGIHSEMISDGIVDLINLGVITNKKKNLNPNKAIATFLMGSKKLYDYANDNPAIELHPVDYVNNPIIIAQNDNMVSINSAIQVDLMGQVNAEYVDSKQFSGPGGQVDFVRGATMSKGGKSIIALPSTTGKGTISRIVFTFDEGVPVTTSRNDVDYVITEYGIAHLRGKTLRERAKLLIEIAHPNFREELRKKAFEKFGEL
;
A
#
# COMPACT_ATOMS: atom_id res chain seq x y z
N MET A 1 1.92 -28.94 -26.40
CA MET A 1 1.39 -28.22 -25.21
C MET A 1 0.24 -29.05 -24.66
N LYS A 2 0.19 -29.32 -23.35
CA LYS A 2 -1.01 -29.91 -22.73
C LYS A 2 -2.19 -28.97 -23.03
N ASN A 3 -3.36 -29.56 -23.29
CA ASN A 3 -4.59 -28.79 -23.48
C ASN A 3 -4.95 -28.14 -22.10
N TRP A 4 -4.66 -26.86 -21.91
CA TRP A 4 -4.92 -26.16 -20.65
C TRP A 4 -6.39 -26.27 -20.21
N LYS A 5 -7.34 -26.44 -21.16
CA LYS A 5 -8.77 -26.62 -20.85
C LYS A 5 -9.07 -27.96 -20.15
N GLU A 6 -8.30 -28.99 -20.45
CA GLU A 6 -8.41 -30.28 -19.74
C GLU A 6 -7.76 -30.18 -18.36
N SER A 7 -6.59 -29.53 -18.29
CA SER A 7 -5.92 -29.21 -17.01
C SER A 7 -6.86 -28.43 -16.08
N TYR A 8 -7.47 -27.35 -16.59
CA TYR A 8 -8.46 -26.55 -15.87
C TYR A 8 -9.57 -27.38 -15.25
N LYS A 9 -10.27 -28.19 -16.06
CA LYS A 9 -11.39 -29.01 -15.60
C LYS A 9 -11.01 -30.03 -14.52
N SER A 10 -9.80 -30.57 -14.60
CA SER A 10 -9.31 -31.53 -13.61
C SER A 10 -8.97 -30.96 -12.25
N LYS A 11 -8.82 -29.61 -12.15
CA LYS A 11 -8.44 -28.87 -10.94
C LYS A 11 -9.65 -28.28 -10.21
N ILE A 12 -10.84 -28.32 -10.82
CA ILE A 12 -12.06 -27.75 -10.22
C ILE A 12 -12.45 -28.55 -8.97
N CYS A 13 -12.68 -27.85 -7.88
CA CYS A 13 -13.16 -28.42 -6.63
C CYS A 13 -13.98 -27.37 -5.84
N THR A 14 -14.62 -27.83 -4.78
CA THR A 14 -15.30 -26.91 -3.84
C THR A 14 -14.30 -26.19 -2.94
N PRO A 15 -14.66 -25.03 -2.36
CA PRO A 15 -13.80 -24.33 -1.41
C PRO A 15 -13.36 -25.21 -0.23
N ASP A 16 -14.26 -26.01 0.32
CA ASP A 16 -13.96 -26.91 1.44
C ASP A 16 -12.99 -28.03 1.05
N GLU A 17 -13.14 -28.62 -0.14
CA GLU A 17 -12.19 -29.61 -0.67
C GLU A 17 -10.81 -29.01 -0.89
N ALA A 18 -10.73 -27.78 -1.40
CA ALA A 18 -9.45 -27.08 -1.58
C ALA A 18 -8.74 -26.83 -0.23
N ILE A 19 -9.47 -26.42 0.80
CA ILE A 19 -8.91 -26.23 2.15
C ILE A 19 -8.41 -27.55 2.76
N GLN A 20 -9.06 -28.68 2.49
CA GLN A 20 -8.56 -30.00 2.92
C GLN A 20 -7.16 -30.33 2.35
N LYS A 21 -6.81 -29.81 1.17
CA LYS A 21 -5.51 -30.06 0.53
C LYS A 21 -4.35 -29.39 1.24
N ILE A 22 -4.63 -28.36 2.03
CA ILE A 22 -3.62 -27.60 2.78
C ILE A 22 -3.65 -27.86 4.29
N LYS A 23 -4.30 -28.94 4.74
CA LYS A 23 -4.44 -29.28 6.17
C LYS A 23 -3.09 -29.40 6.92
N ASP A 24 -2.03 -29.75 6.22
CA ASP A 24 -0.68 -29.88 6.78
C ASP A 24 0.19 -28.63 6.61
N ALA A 25 -0.39 -27.55 6.05
CA ALA A 25 0.30 -26.28 5.89
C ALA A 25 0.66 -25.66 7.24
N LYS A 26 1.83 -25.03 7.30
CA LYS A 26 2.30 -24.27 8.47
C LYS A 26 2.16 -22.77 8.26
N ARG A 27 2.31 -22.29 7.03
CA ARG A 27 2.17 -20.88 6.65
C ARG A 27 1.47 -20.73 5.32
N ILE A 28 0.50 -19.83 5.27
CA ILE A 28 -0.24 -19.47 4.05
C ILE A 28 -0.31 -17.95 3.91
N SER A 29 -0.62 -17.48 2.70
CA SER A 29 -0.97 -16.09 2.43
C SER A 29 -2.23 -15.99 1.57
N PHE A 30 -2.76 -14.76 1.49
CA PHE A 30 -3.94 -14.42 0.67
C PHE A 30 -3.60 -13.35 -0.37
N GLY A 31 -4.45 -13.21 -1.38
CA GLY A 31 -4.46 -12.05 -2.26
C GLY A 31 -4.66 -10.76 -1.45
N HIS A 32 -4.02 -9.67 -1.86
CA HIS A 32 -3.95 -8.42 -1.12
C HIS A 32 -5.18 -7.53 -1.36
N ILE A 33 -5.66 -6.88 -0.31
CA ILE A 33 -6.78 -5.90 -0.33
C ILE A 33 -8.01 -6.46 -1.04
N CYS A 34 -8.43 -5.85 -2.16
CA CYS A 34 -9.61 -6.25 -2.92
C CYS A 34 -9.42 -7.54 -3.74
N SER A 35 -8.19 -8.09 -3.81
CA SER A 35 -7.90 -9.40 -4.41
C SER A 35 -7.98 -10.56 -3.42
N GLU A 36 -8.31 -10.32 -2.14
CA GLU A 36 -8.62 -11.38 -1.19
C GLU A 36 -9.88 -12.15 -1.62
N SER A 37 -9.80 -13.48 -1.70
CA SER A 37 -10.97 -14.32 -1.95
C SER A 37 -11.75 -14.53 -0.65
N SER A 38 -12.91 -13.89 -0.54
CA SER A 38 -13.80 -14.08 0.62
C SER A 38 -14.28 -15.52 0.77
N ILE A 39 -14.52 -16.23 -0.33
CA ILE A 39 -14.95 -17.62 -0.34
C ILE A 39 -13.89 -18.52 0.29
N LEU A 40 -12.63 -18.33 -0.08
CA LEU A 40 -11.51 -19.13 0.44
C LEU A 40 -11.22 -18.81 1.91
N THR A 41 -11.25 -17.52 2.30
CA THR A 41 -11.04 -17.14 3.70
C THR A 41 -12.19 -17.61 4.60
N GLU A 42 -13.43 -17.60 4.12
CA GLU A 42 -14.58 -18.17 4.84
C GLU A 42 -14.53 -19.70 4.93
N ALA A 43 -14.13 -20.38 3.85
CA ALA A 43 -13.91 -21.84 3.88
C ALA A 43 -12.80 -22.23 4.86
N LEU A 44 -11.71 -21.45 4.91
CA LEU A 44 -10.63 -21.67 5.86
C LEU A 44 -11.14 -21.62 7.32
N VAL A 45 -11.90 -20.59 7.67
CA VAL A 45 -12.47 -20.43 9.02
C VAL A 45 -13.51 -21.51 9.32
N ARG A 46 -14.33 -21.89 8.36
CA ARG A 46 -15.32 -22.97 8.49
C ARG A 46 -14.67 -24.34 8.76
N ASN A 47 -13.48 -24.56 8.20
CA ASN A 47 -12.69 -25.77 8.36
C ASN A 47 -11.58 -25.65 9.41
N LYS A 48 -11.63 -24.69 10.31
CA LYS A 48 -10.56 -24.33 11.27
C LYS A 48 -10.02 -25.51 12.09
N LYS A 49 -10.85 -26.51 12.38
CA LYS A 49 -10.44 -27.72 13.16
C LYS A 49 -9.39 -28.57 12.46
N LEU A 50 -9.13 -28.38 11.17
CA LEU A 50 -8.03 -29.04 10.46
C LEU A 50 -6.66 -28.50 10.87
N PHE A 51 -6.61 -27.29 11.44
CA PHE A 51 -5.37 -26.56 11.67
C PHE A 51 -5.06 -26.45 13.18
N LYS A 52 -3.78 -26.32 13.48
CA LYS A 52 -3.26 -25.99 14.79
C LYS A 52 -2.18 -24.93 14.66
N LYS A 53 -2.53 -23.67 14.98
CA LYS A 53 -1.61 -22.54 14.86
C LYS A 53 -1.08 -22.34 13.44
N LEU A 54 -1.93 -22.51 12.42
CA LEU A 54 -1.59 -22.15 11.05
C LEU A 54 -1.25 -20.66 10.99
N GLU A 55 -0.04 -20.32 10.57
CA GLU A 55 0.36 -18.94 10.36
C GLU A 55 -0.25 -18.39 9.07
N ILE A 56 -0.90 -17.23 9.19
CA ILE A 56 -1.49 -16.50 8.07
C ILE A 56 -0.72 -15.18 7.94
N ALA A 57 0.18 -15.10 6.96
CA ALA A 57 1.05 -13.96 6.75
C ALA A 57 0.58 -13.15 5.54
N HIS A 58 0.17 -11.90 5.73
CA HIS A 58 -0.23 -11.00 4.64
C HIS A 58 -0.13 -9.52 5.07
N LEU A 59 -0.35 -8.59 4.12
CA LEU A 59 -0.35 -7.16 4.41
C LEU A 59 -1.74 -6.68 4.88
N LEU A 60 -2.55 -6.19 3.96
CA LEU A 60 -3.83 -5.56 4.27
C LEU A 60 -5.00 -6.42 3.78
N SER A 61 -5.97 -6.68 4.65
CA SER A 61 -7.25 -7.28 4.33
C SER A 61 -8.38 -6.26 4.46
N VAL A 62 -9.31 -6.28 3.50
CA VAL A 62 -10.58 -5.55 3.54
C VAL A 62 -11.76 -6.49 3.82
N GLY A 63 -11.50 -7.80 3.89
CA GLY A 63 -12.47 -8.85 4.21
C GLY A 63 -12.90 -8.85 5.66
N LYS A 64 -13.57 -9.94 6.07
CA LYS A 64 -14.07 -10.11 7.46
C LYS A 64 -12.94 -10.35 8.47
N SER A 65 -11.82 -10.94 8.04
CA SER A 65 -10.64 -11.30 8.85
C SER A 65 -10.96 -12.14 10.09
N GLU A 66 -11.96 -13.01 10.00
CA GLU A 66 -12.41 -13.87 11.13
C GLU A 66 -11.27 -14.76 11.67
N TYR A 67 -10.31 -15.14 10.82
CA TYR A 67 -9.12 -15.91 11.22
C TYR A 67 -8.23 -15.16 12.23
N ALA A 68 -8.31 -13.84 12.27
CA ALA A 68 -7.51 -13.00 13.17
C ALA A 68 -8.21 -12.73 14.51
N LYS A 69 -9.41 -13.25 14.76
CA LYS A 69 -10.11 -13.08 16.03
C LYS A 69 -9.57 -13.99 17.12
N GLU A 70 -9.62 -13.54 18.37
CA GLU A 70 -9.15 -14.28 19.55
C GLU A 70 -9.77 -15.67 19.65
N GLU A 71 -11.07 -15.80 19.39
CA GLU A 71 -11.82 -17.08 19.38
C GLU A 71 -11.32 -18.11 18.38
N ASN A 72 -10.52 -17.72 17.42
CA ASN A 72 -9.89 -18.60 16.42
C ASN A 72 -8.39 -18.78 16.65
N SER A 73 -7.84 -18.23 17.71
CA SER A 73 -6.40 -18.21 18.01
C SER A 73 -5.80 -19.58 18.34
N GLU A 74 -6.61 -20.57 18.66
CA GLU A 74 -6.19 -21.98 18.80
C GLU A 74 -5.77 -22.57 17.44
N TYR A 75 -6.46 -22.16 16.36
CA TYR A 75 -6.32 -22.71 15.02
C TYR A 75 -5.38 -21.87 14.15
N PHE A 76 -5.42 -20.54 14.30
CA PHE A 76 -4.71 -19.60 13.45
C PHE A 76 -3.82 -18.65 14.25
N ARG A 77 -2.74 -18.20 13.63
CA ARG A 77 -1.90 -17.11 14.11
C ARG A 77 -1.68 -16.12 12.97
N HIS A 78 -2.24 -14.93 13.12
CA HIS A 78 -2.05 -13.88 12.11
C HIS A 78 -0.69 -13.21 12.29
N ASN A 79 0.11 -13.18 11.23
CA ASN A 79 1.35 -12.43 11.14
C ASN A 79 1.16 -11.29 10.13
N ALA A 80 0.98 -10.07 10.64
CA ALA A 80 0.78 -8.89 9.81
C ALA A 80 2.12 -8.36 9.27
N LEU A 81 2.20 -8.08 7.98
CA LEU A 81 3.28 -7.30 7.35
C LEU A 81 2.88 -5.83 7.19
N PHE A 82 1.59 -5.57 7.23
CA PHE A 82 0.94 -4.27 7.36
C PHE A 82 -0.40 -4.44 8.10
N ILE A 83 -0.69 -3.57 9.05
CA ILE A 83 -1.85 -3.75 9.94
C ILE A 83 -3.03 -2.91 9.47
N GLY A 84 -4.13 -3.60 9.15
CA GLY A 84 -5.41 -2.99 8.86
C GLY A 84 -6.34 -2.88 10.08
N PRO A 85 -7.44 -2.16 9.96
CA PRO A 85 -8.40 -2.00 11.07
C PRO A 85 -8.93 -3.34 11.64
N LYS A 86 -9.12 -4.35 10.77
CA LYS A 86 -9.69 -5.65 11.15
C LYS A 86 -8.72 -6.59 11.84
N THR A 87 -7.41 -6.38 11.65
CA THR A 87 -6.36 -7.26 12.20
C THR A 87 -5.53 -6.58 13.30
N ARG A 88 -5.84 -5.30 13.62
CA ARG A 88 -5.05 -4.49 14.57
C ARG A 88 -5.05 -5.07 15.99
N GLU A 89 -6.17 -5.59 16.43
CA GLU A 89 -6.26 -6.22 17.75
C GLU A 89 -5.33 -7.44 17.83
N ALA A 90 -5.41 -8.35 16.86
CA ALA A 90 -4.55 -9.53 16.81
C ALA A 90 -3.07 -9.16 16.79
N ALA A 91 -2.65 -8.24 15.94
CA ALA A 91 -1.25 -7.83 15.81
C ALA A 91 -0.65 -7.18 17.06
N ASN A 92 -1.51 -6.65 17.97
CA ASN A 92 -1.10 -6.06 19.24
C ASN A 92 -1.42 -6.96 20.47
N SER A 93 -1.69 -8.24 20.24
CA SER A 93 -2.06 -9.20 21.29
C SER A 93 -1.05 -10.35 21.38
N SER A 94 -1.28 -11.26 22.35
CA SER A 94 -0.48 -12.48 22.49
C SER A 94 -0.79 -13.55 21.42
N TYR A 95 -1.86 -13.38 20.64
CA TYR A 95 -2.32 -14.37 19.65
C TYR A 95 -2.08 -13.96 18.20
N GLY A 96 -1.43 -12.82 17.94
CA GLY A 96 -0.97 -12.41 16.62
C GLY A 96 0.43 -11.82 16.67
N ASP A 97 0.95 -11.50 15.50
CA ASP A 97 2.31 -10.97 15.31
C ASP A 97 2.32 -9.82 14.29
N TYR A 98 3.39 -9.05 14.33
CA TYR A 98 3.74 -8.07 13.33
C TYR A 98 5.19 -8.28 12.90
N THR A 99 5.44 -8.46 11.61
CA THR A 99 6.77 -8.55 11.03
C THR A 99 7.08 -7.24 10.29
N PRO A 100 7.98 -6.39 10.81
CA PRO A 100 8.40 -5.16 10.13
C PRO A 100 9.09 -5.50 8.81
N THR A 101 8.67 -4.84 7.73
CA THR A 101 9.28 -4.99 6.41
C THR A 101 9.01 -3.77 5.53
N PHE A 102 9.90 -3.46 4.60
CA PHE A 102 9.60 -2.57 3.48
C PHE A 102 8.74 -3.30 2.45
N PHE A 103 7.82 -2.60 1.83
CA PHE A 103 6.87 -3.27 0.95
C PHE A 103 7.56 -3.91 -0.27
N PHE A 104 8.55 -3.27 -0.86
CA PHE A 104 9.27 -3.81 -2.01
C PHE A 104 10.02 -5.13 -1.70
N GLU A 105 10.33 -5.41 -0.42
CA GLU A 105 11.03 -6.62 0.00
C GLU A 105 10.09 -7.82 0.21
N THR A 106 8.77 -7.59 0.30
CA THR A 106 7.81 -8.68 0.60
C THR A 106 7.82 -9.77 -0.46
N ALA A 107 8.06 -9.44 -1.72
CA ALA A 107 8.22 -10.42 -2.79
C ALA A 107 9.36 -11.41 -2.52
N LYS A 108 10.48 -10.93 -1.94
CA LYS A 108 11.62 -11.75 -1.55
C LYS A 108 11.31 -12.59 -0.31
N LEU A 109 10.61 -12.03 0.68
CA LEU A 109 10.23 -12.77 1.89
C LEU A 109 9.35 -13.99 1.56
N PHE A 110 8.44 -13.86 0.58
CA PHE A 110 7.60 -14.95 0.11
C PHE A 110 8.26 -15.82 -0.99
N GLY A 111 9.48 -15.50 -1.39
CA GLY A 111 10.25 -16.31 -2.33
C GLY A 111 10.51 -17.72 -1.82
N LYS A 112 10.95 -18.63 -2.71
CA LYS A 112 11.19 -20.04 -2.41
C LYS A 112 12.10 -20.28 -1.21
N ASP A 113 13.16 -19.46 -1.09
CA ASP A 113 14.14 -19.52 0.00
C ASP A 113 14.00 -18.30 0.94
N GLY A 114 12.85 -17.63 0.91
CA GLY A 114 12.54 -16.48 1.73
C GLY A 114 12.17 -16.87 3.17
N GLU A 115 12.35 -15.95 4.09
CA GLU A 115 12.10 -16.15 5.53
C GLU A 115 10.62 -16.46 5.83
N LEU A 116 9.71 -16.05 4.93
CA LEU A 116 8.28 -16.30 5.03
C LEU A 116 7.77 -17.21 3.90
N ALA A 117 8.59 -18.17 3.44
CA ALA A 117 8.20 -19.13 2.40
C ALA A 117 6.84 -19.80 2.73
N LEU A 118 5.97 -19.93 1.71
CA LEU A 118 4.59 -20.34 1.85
C LEU A 118 4.36 -21.81 1.52
N ASP A 119 3.53 -22.49 2.33
CA ASP A 119 3.00 -23.79 1.99
C ASP A 119 1.80 -23.68 1.03
N ALA A 120 1.01 -22.59 1.15
CA ALA A 120 -0.07 -22.34 0.19
C ALA A 120 -0.31 -20.83 -0.02
N MET A 121 -0.76 -20.50 -1.24
CA MET A 121 -1.28 -19.18 -1.62
C MET A 121 -2.74 -19.31 -2.04
N LEU A 122 -3.61 -18.51 -1.43
CA LEU A 122 -5.03 -18.44 -1.70
C LEU A 122 -5.37 -17.09 -2.37
N LEU A 123 -5.88 -17.12 -3.59
CA LEU A 123 -6.12 -15.89 -4.36
C LEU A 123 -7.41 -15.94 -5.16
N GLN A 124 -7.82 -14.80 -5.71
CA GLN A 124 -8.79 -14.75 -6.81
C GLN A 124 -8.15 -14.11 -8.04
N VAL A 125 -8.57 -14.56 -9.21
CA VAL A 125 -8.06 -14.12 -10.50
C VAL A 125 -9.18 -13.97 -11.52
N SER A 126 -8.91 -13.27 -12.63
CA SER A 126 -9.86 -13.17 -13.74
C SER A 126 -10.13 -14.52 -14.38
N THR A 127 -11.17 -14.57 -15.22
CA THR A 127 -11.37 -15.71 -16.14
C THR A 127 -10.14 -15.86 -17.05
N PRO A 128 -9.75 -17.11 -17.40
CA PRO A 128 -8.63 -17.35 -18.31
C PRO A 128 -8.94 -16.84 -19.72
N ASP A 129 -7.93 -16.32 -20.38
CA ASP A 129 -7.99 -15.97 -21.80
C ASP A 129 -7.90 -17.23 -22.70
N GLU A 130 -7.88 -17.02 -24.03
CA GLU A 130 -7.81 -18.12 -25.00
C GLU A 130 -6.53 -18.96 -24.88
N HIS A 131 -5.50 -18.43 -24.23
CA HIS A 131 -4.22 -19.11 -24.00
C HIS A 131 -4.08 -19.71 -22.60
N GLY A 132 -5.08 -19.55 -21.72
CA GLY A 132 -5.08 -20.07 -20.36
C GLY A 132 -4.46 -19.16 -19.30
N TYR A 133 -4.23 -17.88 -19.61
CA TYR A 133 -3.73 -16.90 -18.67
C TYR A 133 -4.87 -16.17 -17.95
N CYS A 134 -4.79 -16.11 -16.63
CA CYS A 134 -5.61 -15.29 -15.77
C CYS A 134 -4.84 -14.08 -15.29
N SER A 135 -5.49 -12.91 -15.23
CA SER A 135 -4.91 -11.73 -14.58
C SER A 135 -5.09 -11.82 -13.07
N TYR A 136 -4.09 -11.37 -12.29
CA TYR A 136 -4.25 -11.13 -10.85
C TYR A 136 -5.26 -10.02 -10.56
N GLY A 137 -5.68 -9.29 -11.57
CA GLY A 137 -6.76 -8.30 -11.49
C GLY A 137 -6.35 -7.07 -10.71
N LEU A 138 -6.74 -6.97 -9.45
CA LEU A 138 -6.59 -5.74 -8.67
C LEU A 138 -5.27 -5.62 -7.94
N SER A 139 -4.53 -6.72 -7.74
CA SER A 139 -3.30 -6.71 -6.94
C SER A 139 -2.30 -7.73 -7.46
N CYS A 140 -1.20 -7.22 -8.01
CA CYS A 140 -0.08 -8.03 -8.49
C CYS A 140 1.03 -8.15 -7.44
N ASP A 141 1.27 -7.12 -6.70
CA ASP A 141 2.23 -6.83 -5.63
C ASP A 141 3.12 -8.02 -5.20
N TYR A 142 3.01 -8.49 -3.95
CA TYR A 142 3.63 -9.73 -3.49
C TYR A 142 2.85 -10.96 -3.98
N THR A 143 1.59 -10.77 -4.41
CA THR A 143 0.70 -11.86 -4.83
C THR A 143 1.33 -12.72 -5.91
N LYS A 144 1.99 -12.09 -6.90
CA LYS A 144 2.68 -12.81 -7.97
C LYS A 144 3.83 -13.66 -7.44
N SER A 145 4.76 -13.07 -6.69
CA SER A 145 5.89 -13.82 -6.12
C SER A 145 5.44 -14.93 -5.17
N ALA A 146 4.43 -14.66 -4.33
CA ALA A 146 3.83 -15.64 -3.44
C ALA A 146 3.22 -16.81 -4.22
N THR A 147 2.50 -16.53 -5.32
CA THR A 147 1.91 -17.57 -6.20
C THR A 147 2.99 -18.43 -6.87
N GLU A 148 4.05 -17.79 -7.42
CA GLU A 148 5.13 -18.50 -8.12
C GLU A 148 5.98 -19.38 -7.21
N ASN A 149 5.99 -19.12 -5.90
CA ASN A 149 6.86 -19.80 -4.94
C ASN A 149 6.13 -20.63 -3.88
N ALA A 150 4.81 -20.53 -3.74
CA ALA A 150 4.04 -21.36 -2.83
C ALA A 150 4.07 -22.83 -3.30
N LYS A 151 4.00 -23.78 -2.36
CA LYS A 151 3.95 -25.21 -2.68
C LYS A 151 2.60 -25.63 -3.28
N ILE A 152 1.52 -24.94 -2.88
CA ILE A 152 0.15 -25.17 -3.34
C ILE A 152 -0.49 -23.84 -3.67
N VAL A 153 -1.08 -23.71 -4.84
CA VAL A 153 -1.82 -22.53 -5.29
C VAL A 153 -3.28 -22.84 -5.44
N ILE A 154 -4.14 -22.15 -4.71
CA ILE A 154 -5.59 -22.27 -4.76
C ILE A 154 -6.18 -20.95 -5.28
N ALA A 155 -6.87 -20.99 -6.42
CA ALA A 155 -7.42 -19.80 -7.03
C ALA A 155 -8.93 -19.86 -7.22
N GLN A 156 -9.63 -18.82 -6.80
CA GLN A 156 -10.99 -18.54 -7.25
C GLN A 156 -10.92 -17.87 -8.62
N ILE A 157 -11.57 -18.46 -9.62
CA ILE A 157 -11.82 -17.83 -10.92
C ILE A 157 -13.11 -17.02 -10.79
N ASN A 158 -13.00 -15.69 -10.97
CA ASN A 158 -14.10 -14.78 -10.75
C ASN A 158 -14.22 -13.79 -11.94
N LYS A 159 -15.34 -13.83 -12.64
CA LYS A 159 -15.58 -12.97 -13.83
C LYS A 159 -15.62 -11.46 -13.51
N PHE A 160 -15.83 -11.09 -12.24
CA PHE A 160 -15.83 -9.69 -11.81
C PHE A 160 -14.42 -9.12 -11.60
N VAL A 161 -13.39 -9.97 -11.55
CA VAL A 161 -12.00 -9.53 -11.51
C VAL A 161 -11.61 -8.96 -12.88
N PRO A 162 -11.21 -7.69 -12.98
CA PRO A 162 -10.82 -7.09 -14.25
C PRO A 162 -9.55 -7.76 -14.80
N ARG A 163 -9.47 -7.88 -16.10
CA ARG A 163 -8.24 -8.29 -16.79
C ARG A 163 -7.32 -7.08 -16.90
N THR A 164 -6.53 -6.84 -15.88
CA THR A 164 -5.48 -5.81 -15.92
C THR A 164 -4.26 -6.34 -16.67
N LEU A 165 -3.48 -5.43 -17.25
CA LEU A 165 -2.34 -5.74 -18.09
C LEU A 165 -1.01 -5.43 -17.35
N GLY A 166 0.11 -5.82 -17.97
CA GLY A 166 1.44 -5.67 -17.41
C GLY A 166 2.07 -7.02 -17.04
N ASN A 167 2.91 -7.06 -16.01
CA ASN A 167 3.50 -8.31 -15.50
C ASN A 167 2.65 -8.92 -14.38
N CYS A 168 1.37 -9.17 -14.67
CA CYS A 168 0.36 -9.53 -13.66
C CYS A 168 -0.52 -10.73 -14.08
N PHE A 169 0.07 -11.75 -14.68
CA PHE A 169 -0.64 -12.94 -15.13
C PHE A 169 -0.11 -14.22 -14.47
N VAL A 170 -1.02 -15.19 -14.32
CA VAL A 170 -0.74 -16.57 -13.93
C VAL A 170 -1.38 -17.52 -14.95
N HIS A 171 -0.67 -18.56 -15.35
CA HIS A 171 -1.23 -19.59 -16.23
C HIS A 171 -1.99 -20.66 -15.42
N ILE A 172 -3.04 -21.22 -15.99
CA ILE A 172 -3.84 -22.28 -15.35
C ILE A 172 -3.00 -23.49 -14.91
N ASP A 173 -1.92 -23.80 -15.63
CA ASP A 173 -1.04 -24.91 -15.26
C ASP A 173 -0.30 -24.66 -13.94
N ASP A 174 -0.10 -23.40 -13.55
CA ASP A 174 0.58 -22.97 -12.31
C ASP A 174 -0.38 -22.87 -11.10
N ILE A 175 -1.66 -23.18 -11.28
CA ILE A 175 -2.69 -23.24 -10.24
C ILE A 175 -2.98 -24.72 -9.96
N ASP A 176 -2.99 -25.14 -8.69
CA ASP A 176 -3.24 -26.53 -8.31
C ASP A 176 -4.73 -26.86 -8.16
N TYR A 177 -5.50 -25.93 -7.56
CA TYR A 177 -6.93 -26.10 -7.32
C TYR A 177 -7.70 -24.87 -7.72
N ILE A 178 -8.86 -25.07 -8.35
CA ILE A 178 -9.69 -23.99 -8.92
C ILE A 178 -11.08 -24.03 -8.30
N ILE A 179 -11.55 -22.87 -7.87
CA ILE A 179 -12.93 -22.65 -7.44
C ILE A 179 -13.60 -21.76 -8.50
N GLU A 180 -14.63 -22.27 -9.18
CA GLU A 180 -15.44 -21.48 -10.10
C GLU A 180 -16.60 -20.85 -9.34
N GLU A 181 -16.41 -19.63 -8.85
CA GLU A 181 -17.46 -18.90 -8.17
C GLU A 181 -17.33 -17.40 -8.38
N ASP A 182 -18.41 -16.78 -8.83
CA ASP A 182 -18.49 -15.34 -9.08
C ASP A 182 -18.93 -14.59 -7.84
N THR A 183 -18.09 -13.69 -7.34
CA THR A 183 -18.40 -12.80 -6.21
C THR A 183 -18.13 -11.35 -6.56
N PRO A 184 -18.97 -10.41 -6.11
CA PRO A 184 -18.68 -8.98 -6.28
C PRO A 184 -17.34 -8.61 -5.67
N ILE A 185 -16.58 -7.78 -6.37
CA ILE A 185 -15.31 -7.24 -5.87
C ILE A 185 -15.60 -6.15 -4.83
N PRO A 186 -14.92 -6.12 -3.68
CA PRO A 186 -15.06 -5.05 -2.71
C PRO A 186 -14.72 -3.70 -3.32
N GLU A 187 -15.55 -2.69 -3.04
CA GLU A 187 -15.34 -1.31 -3.44
C GLU A 187 -14.92 -0.46 -2.23
N VAL A 188 -13.95 0.42 -2.45
CA VAL A 188 -13.51 1.41 -1.45
C VAL A 188 -13.85 2.79 -1.96
N GLN A 189 -14.81 3.44 -1.31
CA GLN A 189 -15.22 4.79 -1.69
C GLN A 189 -14.18 5.84 -1.29
N PRO A 190 -13.96 6.88 -2.11
CA PRO A 190 -13.06 7.97 -1.74
C PRO A 190 -13.53 8.65 -0.44
N PRO A 191 -12.63 9.00 0.47
CA PRO A 191 -12.98 9.70 1.69
C PRO A 191 -13.44 11.13 1.41
N VAL A 192 -14.26 11.69 2.32
CA VAL A 192 -14.65 13.09 2.28
C VAL A 192 -13.44 13.97 2.61
N VAL A 193 -13.20 14.98 1.79
CA VAL A 193 -12.12 15.97 1.98
C VAL A 193 -12.64 17.11 2.86
N GLY A 194 -12.01 17.31 4.03
CA GLY A 194 -12.27 18.44 4.91
C GLY A 194 -11.45 19.68 4.54
N GLU A 195 -11.66 20.79 5.25
CA GLU A 195 -10.97 22.06 5.00
C GLU A 195 -9.46 21.96 5.27
N ILE A 196 -9.06 21.18 6.28
CA ILE A 196 -7.65 20.95 6.62
C ILE A 196 -6.96 20.20 5.48
N GLU A 197 -7.54 19.08 5.03
CA GLU A 197 -7.00 18.28 3.94
C GLU A 197 -6.98 19.06 2.63
N ARG A 198 -7.96 19.95 2.41
CA ARG A 198 -8.00 20.82 1.23
C ARG A 198 -6.79 21.76 1.21
N LYS A 199 -6.45 22.45 2.33
CA LYS A 199 -5.28 23.33 2.43
C LYS A 199 -3.98 22.56 2.24
N ILE A 200 -3.85 21.40 2.86
CA ILE A 200 -2.67 20.54 2.70
C ILE A 200 -2.54 20.11 1.23
N GLY A 201 -3.64 19.72 0.60
CA GLY A 201 -3.68 19.33 -0.81
C GLY A 201 -3.23 20.45 -1.75
N GLU A 202 -3.65 21.70 -1.49
CA GLU A 202 -3.24 22.90 -2.22
C GLU A 202 -1.72 23.13 -2.10
N PHE A 203 -1.15 23.05 -0.89
CA PHE A 203 0.29 23.17 -0.69
C PHE A 203 1.08 22.05 -1.38
N CYS A 204 0.62 20.80 -1.29
CA CYS A 204 1.25 19.69 -1.99
C CYS A 204 1.24 19.91 -3.51
N ALA A 205 0.09 20.29 -4.08
CA ALA A 205 -0.08 20.52 -5.52
C ALA A 205 0.78 21.71 -6.02
N SER A 206 1.07 22.69 -5.17
CA SER A 206 1.95 23.81 -5.52
C SER A 206 3.40 23.38 -5.81
N LEU A 207 3.84 22.25 -5.26
CA LEU A 207 5.17 21.68 -5.49
C LEU A 207 5.23 20.80 -6.75
N VAL A 208 4.07 20.41 -7.30
CA VAL A 208 3.97 19.60 -8.53
C VAL A 208 4.08 20.51 -9.76
N ARG A 209 4.90 20.14 -10.73
CA ARG A 209 5.11 20.83 -12.01
C ARG A 209 4.56 20.01 -13.15
N ASP A 210 4.34 20.66 -14.29
CA ASP A 210 4.00 19.97 -15.54
C ASP A 210 5.08 18.93 -15.88
N GLY A 211 4.67 17.75 -16.26
CA GLY A 211 5.56 16.64 -16.61
C GLY A 211 6.11 15.84 -15.44
N ASP A 212 5.83 16.22 -14.18
CA ASP A 212 6.24 15.42 -13.01
C ASP A 212 5.59 14.04 -13.02
N THR A 213 6.29 13.03 -12.48
CA THR A 213 5.76 11.68 -12.25
C THR A 213 5.36 11.54 -10.78
N LEU A 214 4.14 11.08 -10.53
CA LEU A 214 3.53 11.10 -9.20
C LEU A 214 3.41 9.70 -8.58
N GLN A 215 3.62 9.63 -7.26
CA GLN A 215 3.11 8.60 -6.37
C GLN A 215 2.20 9.26 -5.34
N LEU A 216 1.03 8.67 -5.18
CA LEU A 216 0.01 9.10 -4.22
C LEU A 216 -0.50 7.89 -3.44
N GLY A 217 -0.64 8.06 -2.13
CA GLY A 217 -1.25 7.05 -1.25
C GLY A 217 -2.79 7.12 -1.23
N ILE A 218 -3.36 6.52 -0.21
CA ILE A 218 -4.80 6.54 0.09
C ILE A 218 -5.12 7.62 1.15
N GLY A 219 -6.39 8.03 1.22
CA GLY A 219 -6.89 8.93 2.24
C GLY A 219 -7.32 10.31 1.69
N ALA A 220 -7.78 11.17 2.58
CA ALA A 220 -8.37 12.45 2.20
C ALA A 220 -7.33 13.45 1.63
N ILE A 221 -6.09 13.41 2.10
CA ILE A 221 -5.02 14.29 1.58
C ILE A 221 -4.67 13.97 0.12
N PRO A 222 -4.39 12.71 -0.30
CA PRO A 222 -4.20 12.36 -1.71
C PRO A 222 -5.39 12.77 -2.60
N VAL A 223 -6.63 12.55 -2.16
CA VAL A 223 -7.83 13.00 -2.89
C VAL A 223 -7.85 14.52 -3.04
N ALA A 224 -7.52 15.26 -1.97
CA ALA A 224 -7.41 16.72 -2.02
C ALA A 224 -6.34 17.18 -3.03
N VAL A 225 -5.15 16.55 -3.02
CA VAL A 225 -4.08 16.86 -3.99
C VAL A 225 -4.57 16.72 -5.41
N LEU A 226 -5.19 15.58 -5.77
CA LEU A 226 -5.70 15.32 -7.13
C LEU A 226 -6.68 16.40 -7.59
N ASN A 227 -7.50 16.96 -6.68
CA ASN A 227 -8.44 18.04 -7.00
C ASN A 227 -7.74 19.35 -7.44
N PHE A 228 -6.51 19.60 -6.97
CA PHE A 228 -5.72 20.79 -7.32
C PHE A 228 -4.76 20.59 -8.49
N LEU A 229 -4.73 19.39 -9.10
CA LEU A 229 -3.84 19.10 -10.23
C LEU A 229 -4.51 19.28 -11.60
N LYS A 230 -5.79 19.67 -11.68
CA LYS A 230 -6.58 19.71 -12.93
C LYS A 230 -6.00 20.65 -13.99
N ASP A 231 -5.27 21.67 -13.58
CA ASP A 231 -4.65 22.65 -14.51
C ASP A 231 -3.20 22.27 -14.91
N LYS A 232 -2.68 21.14 -14.39
CA LYS A 232 -1.36 20.64 -14.77
C LYS A 232 -1.40 19.92 -16.10
N LYS A 233 -0.21 19.73 -16.69
CA LYS A 233 -0.07 19.11 -18.00
C LYS A 233 0.95 17.98 -17.99
N ASP A 234 0.67 16.95 -18.77
CA ASP A 234 1.57 15.84 -19.03
C ASP A 234 2.12 15.13 -17.80
N LEU A 235 1.33 15.04 -16.72
CA LEU A 235 1.73 14.28 -15.53
C LEU A 235 1.86 12.79 -15.86
N GLY A 236 2.72 12.09 -15.09
CA GLY A 236 2.91 10.66 -15.15
C GLY A 236 2.53 10.00 -13.81
N ILE A 237 2.26 8.69 -13.87
CA ILE A 237 2.02 7.85 -12.69
C ILE A 237 3.03 6.71 -12.65
N HIS A 238 3.76 6.64 -11.53
CA HIS A 238 4.51 5.48 -11.05
C HIS A 238 4.26 5.41 -9.54
N SER A 239 3.31 4.60 -9.13
CA SER A 239 2.74 4.63 -7.79
C SER A 239 2.51 3.22 -7.28
N GLU A 240 2.54 3.04 -5.98
CA GLU A 240 2.14 1.78 -5.35
C GLU A 240 0.70 1.41 -5.76
N MET A 241 -0.19 2.40 -5.77
CA MET A 241 -1.59 2.19 -6.11
C MET A 241 -2.16 3.23 -7.07
N ILE A 242 -3.26 2.86 -7.71
CA ILE A 242 -4.12 3.77 -8.48
C ILE A 242 -5.51 3.81 -7.83
N SER A 243 -6.07 5.03 -7.71
CA SER A 243 -7.42 5.32 -7.21
C SER A 243 -8.30 5.99 -8.28
N ASP A 244 -9.61 6.12 -8.00
CA ASP A 244 -10.58 6.75 -8.93
C ASP A 244 -10.16 8.14 -9.41
N GLY A 245 -9.60 8.98 -8.54
CA GLY A 245 -9.20 10.34 -8.90
C GLY A 245 -8.08 10.42 -9.94
N ILE A 246 -7.26 9.37 -10.05
CA ILE A 246 -6.23 9.27 -11.11
C ILE A 246 -6.92 9.03 -12.46
N VAL A 247 -7.95 8.17 -12.50
CA VAL A 247 -8.76 7.94 -13.71
C VAL A 247 -9.40 9.25 -14.18
N ASP A 248 -9.91 10.07 -13.26
CA ASP A 248 -10.49 11.37 -13.62
C ASP A 248 -9.46 12.29 -14.28
N LEU A 249 -8.24 12.37 -13.76
CA LEU A 249 -7.18 13.19 -14.35
C LEU A 249 -6.66 12.63 -15.69
N ILE A 250 -6.68 11.31 -15.88
CA ILE A 250 -6.39 10.71 -17.20
C ILE A 250 -7.45 11.11 -18.21
N ASN A 251 -8.73 11.00 -17.86
CA ASN A 251 -9.85 11.37 -18.73
C ASN A 251 -9.87 12.87 -19.08
N LEU A 252 -9.38 13.72 -18.17
CA LEU A 252 -9.20 15.17 -18.41
C LEU A 252 -7.95 15.49 -19.26
N GLY A 253 -7.11 14.49 -19.59
CA GLY A 253 -5.87 14.70 -20.32
C GLY A 253 -4.75 15.36 -19.51
N VAL A 254 -4.89 15.43 -18.20
CA VAL A 254 -3.86 15.94 -17.26
C VAL A 254 -2.74 14.91 -17.08
N ILE A 255 -3.10 13.65 -16.89
CA ILE A 255 -2.17 12.53 -16.79
C ILE A 255 -2.09 11.85 -18.15
N THR A 256 -0.99 12.04 -18.85
CA THR A 256 -0.74 11.47 -20.18
C THR A 256 0.36 10.40 -20.16
N ASN A 257 1.17 10.37 -19.10
CA ASN A 257 2.36 9.52 -18.96
C ASN A 257 3.44 9.73 -20.07
N LYS A 258 3.28 10.73 -20.95
CA LYS A 258 4.16 10.94 -22.10
C LYS A 258 5.57 11.40 -21.73
N LYS A 259 5.71 12.10 -20.59
CA LYS A 259 6.98 12.65 -20.12
C LYS A 259 7.77 11.71 -19.23
N LYS A 260 7.20 10.55 -18.87
CA LYS A 260 7.94 9.53 -18.13
C LYS A 260 9.08 8.99 -18.98
N ASN A 261 10.27 8.89 -18.39
CA ASN A 261 11.41 8.24 -19.02
C ASN A 261 11.43 6.72 -18.77
N LEU A 262 10.76 6.24 -17.72
CA LEU A 262 10.51 4.82 -17.50
C LEU A 262 9.03 4.50 -17.79
N ASN A 263 8.75 3.46 -18.62
CA ASN A 263 7.42 3.07 -19.05
C ASN A 263 6.59 4.26 -19.60
N PRO A 264 7.06 4.98 -20.66
CA PRO A 264 6.33 6.11 -21.22
C PRO A 264 4.95 5.67 -21.73
N ASN A 265 3.97 6.57 -21.63
CA ASN A 265 2.56 6.35 -21.99
C ASN A 265 1.81 5.32 -21.09
N LYS A 266 2.40 4.87 -19.98
CA LYS A 266 1.81 3.90 -19.07
C LYS A 266 1.72 4.44 -17.65
N ALA A 267 0.55 4.32 -17.03
CA ALA A 267 0.40 4.44 -15.59
C ALA A 267 0.80 3.11 -14.96
N ILE A 268 1.80 3.13 -14.10
CA ILE A 268 2.36 1.94 -13.47
C ILE A 268 1.93 1.90 -12.01
N ALA A 269 1.40 0.74 -11.58
CA ALA A 269 1.08 0.48 -10.19
C ALA A 269 1.29 -1.00 -9.82
N THR A 270 1.17 -1.31 -8.52
CA THR A 270 1.21 -2.70 -8.08
C THR A 270 -0.17 -3.20 -7.66
N PHE A 271 -1.08 -2.29 -7.28
CA PHE A 271 -2.49 -2.63 -7.05
C PHE A 271 -3.45 -1.47 -7.36
N LEU A 272 -4.73 -1.81 -7.48
CA LEU A 272 -5.85 -0.88 -7.65
C LEU A 272 -6.75 -0.93 -6.42
N MET A 273 -7.20 0.23 -5.94
CA MET A 273 -8.16 0.31 -4.85
C MET A 273 -9.10 1.50 -5.05
N GLY A 274 -10.36 1.23 -5.28
CA GLY A 274 -11.37 2.26 -5.55
C GLY A 274 -12.75 1.67 -5.77
N SER A 275 -13.54 2.34 -6.59
CA SER A 275 -14.87 1.92 -6.98
C SER A 275 -14.88 1.07 -8.27
N LYS A 276 -16.05 0.57 -8.61
CA LYS A 276 -16.29 -0.12 -9.88
C LYS A 276 -15.82 0.70 -11.10
N LYS A 277 -15.90 2.03 -11.04
CA LYS A 277 -15.42 2.93 -12.10
C LYS A 277 -13.95 2.70 -12.43
N LEU A 278 -13.09 2.60 -11.41
CA LEU A 278 -11.67 2.30 -11.58
C LEU A 278 -11.47 0.91 -12.18
N TYR A 279 -12.21 -0.08 -11.67
CA TYR A 279 -12.05 -1.48 -12.10
C TYR A 279 -12.47 -1.67 -13.55
N ASP A 280 -13.61 -1.09 -13.95
CA ASP A 280 -14.07 -1.09 -15.35
C ASP A 280 -13.08 -0.36 -16.26
N TYR A 281 -12.50 0.76 -15.79
CA TYR A 281 -11.52 1.52 -16.57
C TYR A 281 -10.20 0.77 -16.79
N ALA A 282 -9.77 -0.01 -15.80
CA ALA A 282 -8.52 -0.78 -15.87
C ALA A 282 -8.65 -2.09 -16.67
N ASN A 283 -9.89 -2.58 -16.90
CA ASN A 283 -10.13 -3.82 -17.62
C ASN A 283 -9.68 -3.72 -19.07
N ASP A 284 -8.75 -4.59 -19.49
CA ASP A 284 -8.13 -4.62 -20.83
C ASP A 284 -7.61 -3.26 -21.32
N ASN A 285 -7.20 -2.38 -20.40
CA ASN A 285 -6.71 -1.05 -20.73
C ASN A 285 -5.18 -0.99 -20.80
N PRO A 286 -4.57 -0.88 -22.01
CA PRO A 286 -3.12 -0.85 -22.15
C PRO A 286 -2.46 0.42 -21.60
N ALA A 287 -3.21 1.44 -21.20
CA ALA A 287 -2.66 2.65 -20.56
C ALA A 287 -2.33 2.42 -19.07
N ILE A 288 -2.83 1.35 -18.46
CA ILE A 288 -2.54 0.95 -17.08
C ILE A 288 -1.84 -0.40 -17.08
N GLU A 289 -0.72 -0.49 -16.38
CA GLU A 289 -0.02 -1.76 -16.18
C GLU A 289 0.23 -2.00 -14.71
N LEU A 290 -0.10 -3.23 -14.25
CA LEU A 290 0.27 -3.70 -12.92
C LEU A 290 1.54 -4.54 -13.00
N HIS A 291 2.42 -4.30 -12.05
CA HIS A 291 3.69 -5.00 -11.91
C HIS A 291 3.90 -5.44 -10.45
N PRO A 292 4.76 -6.45 -10.20
CA PRO A 292 5.11 -6.88 -8.86
C PRO A 292 5.73 -5.74 -8.03
N VAL A 293 5.61 -5.85 -6.71
CA VAL A 293 6.02 -4.80 -5.77
C VAL A 293 7.54 -4.54 -5.76
N ASP A 294 8.34 -5.57 -6.00
CA ASP A 294 9.80 -5.49 -6.13
C ASP A 294 10.27 -4.72 -7.38
N TYR A 295 9.36 -4.49 -8.34
CA TYR A 295 9.56 -3.57 -9.45
C TYR A 295 9.01 -2.18 -9.12
N VAL A 296 7.72 -2.07 -8.77
CA VAL A 296 7.04 -0.77 -8.63
C VAL A 296 7.60 0.04 -7.47
N ASN A 297 7.80 -0.62 -6.32
CA ASN A 297 8.23 0.01 -5.08
C ASN A 297 9.75 0.01 -4.89
N ASN A 298 10.52 -0.59 -5.79
CA ASN A 298 11.98 -0.60 -5.67
C ASN A 298 12.56 0.82 -5.78
N PRO A 299 13.24 1.35 -4.75
CA PRO A 299 13.77 2.71 -4.78
C PRO A 299 14.69 3.00 -5.95
N ILE A 300 15.45 2.00 -6.42
CA ILE A 300 16.36 2.13 -7.57
C ILE A 300 15.56 2.29 -8.87
N ILE A 301 14.42 1.59 -9.00
CA ILE A 301 13.54 1.68 -10.17
C ILE A 301 12.74 2.99 -10.12
N ILE A 302 12.19 3.34 -8.96
CA ILE A 302 11.49 4.61 -8.76
C ILE A 302 12.38 5.79 -9.16
N ALA A 303 13.65 5.77 -8.74
CA ALA A 303 14.64 6.82 -9.03
C ALA A 303 14.95 7.00 -10.53
N GLN A 304 14.63 6.04 -11.38
CA GLN A 304 14.80 6.15 -12.83
C GLN A 304 13.73 7.03 -13.50
N ASN A 305 12.65 7.37 -12.80
CA ASN A 305 11.72 8.40 -13.23
C ASN A 305 12.27 9.77 -12.82
N ASP A 306 12.67 10.61 -13.78
CA ASP A 306 13.02 12.01 -13.51
C ASP A 306 11.80 12.77 -12.95
N ASN A 307 12.03 13.76 -12.08
CA ASN A 307 10.99 14.58 -11.46
C ASN A 307 9.93 13.75 -10.71
N MET A 308 10.36 12.70 -10.04
CA MET A 308 9.46 11.87 -9.22
C MET A 308 9.00 12.65 -7.98
N VAL A 309 7.69 12.78 -7.79
CA VAL A 309 7.08 13.41 -6.62
C VAL A 309 6.32 12.34 -5.84
N SER A 310 6.81 12.01 -4.65
CA SER A 310 6.11 11.09 -3.74
C SER A 310 5.37 11.89 -2.65
N ILE A 311 4.09 11.54 -2.40
CA ILE A 311 3.25 12.19 -1.40
C ILE A 311 2.69 11.15 -0.46
N ASN A 312 3.16 11.17 0.79
CA ASN A 312 2.80 10.22 1.82
C ASN A 312 2.31 10.93 3.08
N SER A 313 1.51 10.23 3.89
CA SER A 313 0.99 10.76 5.15
C SER A 313 1.80 10.26 6.35
N ALA A 314 1.72 10.99 7.48
CA ALA A 314 2.34 10.61 8.73
C ALA A 314 1.39 10.78 9.92
N ILE A 315 1.73 10.14 11.03
CA ILE A 315 1.07 10.31 12.32
C ILE A 315 1.70 11.46 13.09
N GLN A 316 3.04 11.53 13.13
CA GLN A 316 3.80 12.57 13.82
C GLN A 316 5.13 12.86 13.10
N VAL A 317 5.63 14.08 13.27
CA VAL A 317 6.97 14.48 12.86
C VAL A 317 7.63 15.22 14.04
N ASP A 318 8.86 14.83 14.41
CA ASP A 318 9.62 15.53 15.45
C ASP A 318 10.39 16.73 14.90
N LEU A 319 10.88 17.61 15.80
CA LEU A 319 11.62 18.81 15.38
C LEU A 319 12.97 18.52 14.69
N MET A 320 13.44 17.29 14.68
CA MET A 320 14.62 16.88 13.94
C MET A 320 14.27 16.41 12.53
N GLY A 321 12.98 16.24 12.23
CA GLY A 321 12.46 15.76 10.95
C GLY A 321 12.34 14.24 10.86
N GLN A 322 12.36 13.51 11.97
CA GLN A 322 12.01 12.09 12.01
C GLN A 322 10.49 11.92 11.85
N VAL A 323 10.06 10.86 11.17
CA VAL A 323 8.64 10.59 10.87
C VAL A 323 8.20 9.29 11.52
N ASN A 324 7.11 9.35 12.28
CA ASN A 324 6.31 8.20 12.68
C ASN A 324 5.05 8.13 11.81
N ALA A 325 4.85 7.02 11.10
CA ALA A 325 3.67 6.80 10.26
C ALA A 325 2.89 5.54 10.65
N GLU A 326 3.30 4.82 11.69
CA GLU A 326 2.81 3.47 11.94
C GLU A 326 2.48 3.14 13.40
N TYR A 327 2.69 4.07 14.35
CA TYR A 327 2.55 3.78 15.78
C TYR A 327 1.74 4.86 16.51
N VAL A 328 0.73 4.46 17.27
CA VAL A 328 -0.19 5.35 18.01
C VAL A 328 -0.51 4.73 19.37
N ASP A 329 -0.50 5.54 20.44
CA ASP A 329 -0.94 5.13 21.79
C ASP A 329 -0.31 3.81 22.24
N SER A 330 1.01 3.70 22.10
CA SER A 330 1.80 2.51 22.47
C SER A 330 1.39 1.23 21.74
N LYS A 331 0.79 1.36 20.54
CA LYS A 331 0.36 0.23 19.71
C LYS A 331 0.85 0.39 18.25
N GLN A 332 1.21 -0.72 17.65
CA GLN A 332 1.44 -0.78 16.20
C GLN A 332 0.10 -0.55 15.48
N PHE A 333 0.00 0.54 14.74
CA PHE A 333 -1.24 0.98 14.09
C PHE A 333 -1.35 0.50 12.65
N SER A 334 -0.22 0.49 11.93
CA SER A 334 -0.10 0.04 10.54
C SER A 334 1.25 -0.62 10.30
N GLY A 335 1.92 -0.32 9.27
CA GLY A 335 3.29 -0.60 8.90
C GLY A 335 3.79 0.51 7.99
N PRO A 336 5.04 0.48 7.51
CA PRO A 336 5.56 1.50 6.61
C PRO A 336 4.87 1.48 5.24
N GLY A 337 4.34 0.33 4.80
CA GLY A 337 3.89 0.17 3.42
C GLY A 337 5.01 0.54 2.46
N GLY A 338 4.68 1.24 1.39
CA GLY A 338 5.64 1.77 0.43
C GLY A 338 6.15 3.18 0.72
N GLN A 339 5.83 3.77 1.89
CA GLN A 339 6.24 5.14 2.19
C GLN A 339 7.76 5.33 2.06
N VAL A 340 8.54 4.51 2.75
CA VAL A 340 10.01 4.62 2.74
C VAL A 340 10.58 4.31 1.37
N ASP A 341 9.98 3.35 0.65
CA ASP A 341 10.36 2.98 -0.71
C ASP A 341 10.29 4.19 -1.64
N PHE A 342 9.15 4.87 -1.66
CA PHE A 342 8.91 6.04 -2.51
C PHE A 342 9.62 7.30 -2.03
N VAL A 343 9.76 7.52 -0.73
CA VAL A 343 10.57 8.63 -0.18
C VAL A 343 12.01 8.50 -0.66
N ARG A 344 12.62 7.34 -0.55
CA ARG A 344 13.99 7.09 -1.02
C ARG A 344 14.11 7.20 -2.53
N GLY A 345 13.21 6.55 -3.26
CA GLY A 345 13.20 6.59 -4.72
C GLY A 345 13.05 8.01 -5.27
N ALA A 346 12.10 8.79 -4.76
CA ALA A 346 11.90 10.18 -5.15
C ALA A 346 13.09 11.08 -4.78
N THR A 347 13.69 10.81 -3.62
CA THR A 347 14.88 11.53 -3.15
C THR A 347 16.11 11.28 -4.04
N MET A 348 16.25 10.08 -4.58
CA MET A 348 17.32 9.69 -5.51
C MET A 348 17.03 10.13 -6.95
N SER A 349 15.78 10.38 -7.30
CA SER A 349 15.34 10.81 -8.63
C SER A 349 15.92 12.19 -8.98
N LYS A 350 16.36 12.37 -10.23
CA LYS A 350 16.81 13.66 -10.73
C LYS A 350 15.62 14.65 -10.76
N GLY A 351 15.71 15.71 -9.96
CA GLY A 351 14.64 16.70 -9.81
C GLY A 351 13.45 16.21 -8.97
N GLY A 352 13.57 15.05 -8.35
CA GLY A 352 12.53 14.46 -7.50
C GLY A 352 12.34 15.16 -6.17
N LYS A 353 11.19 14.92 -5.55
CA LYS A 353 10.76 15.50 -4.26
C LYS A 353 10.01 14.43 -3.46
N SER A 354 10.30 14.35 -2.17
CA SER A 354 9.47 13.56 -1.26
C SER A 354 8.70 14.47 -0.30
N ILE A 355 7.40 14.26 -0.19
CA ILE A 355 6.48 15.07 0.63
C ILE A 355 5.86 14.18 1.69
N ILE A 356 6.01 14.59 2.94
CA ILE A 356 5.27 14.05 4.09
C ILE A 356 4.19 15.07 4.46
N ALA A 357 2.93 14.69 4.34
CA ALA A 357 1.78 15.56 4.53
C ALA A 357 0.90 15.06 5.67
N LEU A 358 0.59 15.92 6.64
CA LEU A 358 -0.24 15.56 7.79
C LEU A 358 -0.98 16.78 8.34
N PRO A 359 -2.19 16.62 8.90
CA PRO A 359 -2.80 17.67 9.73
C PRO A 359 -1.88 18.02 10.90
N SER A 360 -1.78 19.28 11.26
CA SER A 360 -0.92 19.74 12.38
C SER A 360 -1.36 19.19 13.74
N THR A 361 -2.63 18.78 13.87
CA THR A 361 -3.23 18.26 15.11
C THR A 361 -4.14 17.06 14.86
N THR A 362 -4.45 16.34 15.94
CA THR A 362 -5.52 15.34 16.02
C THR A 362 -6.35 15.59 17.29
N GLY A 363 -7.34 14.74 17.59
CA GLY A 363 -8.16 14.86 18.79
C GLY A 363 -8.93 16.19 18.86
N LYS A 364 -9.51 16.63 17.73
CA LYS A 364 -10.20 17.94 17.62
C LYS A 364 -9.32 19.14 17.99
N GLY A 365 -8.03 19.07 17.63
CA GLY A 365 -7.08 20.17 17.84
C GLY A 365 -6.34 20.14 19.18
N THR A 366 -6.52 19.12 20.00
CA THR A 366 -5.95 19.02 21.35
C THR A 366 -4.57 18.37 21.40
N ILE A 367 -4.17 17.63 20.34
CA ILE A 367 -2.91 16.89 20.30
C ILE A 367 -2.11 17.35 19.09
N SER A 368 -0.89 17.83 19.29
CA SER A 368 0.02 18.22 18.21
C SER A 368 0.60 17.00 17.49
N ARG A 369 0.69 17.08 16.17
CA ARG A 369 1.40 16.07 15.34
C ARG A 369 2.83 16.51 14.97
N ILE A 370 3.15 17.80 15.15
CA ILE A 370 4.53 18.27 15.16
C ILE A 370 4.97 18.27 16.62
N VAL A 371 5.94 17.42 16.98
CA VAL A 371 6.35 17.20 18.36
C VAL A 371 7.84 17.50 18.56
N PHE A 372 8.25 17.81 19.79
CA PHE A 372 9.65 18.09 20.09
C PHE A 372 10.53 16.85 19.84
N THR A 373 10.10 15.71 20.35
CA THR A 373 10.69 14.38 20.15
C THR A 373 9.58 13.36 20.30
N PHE A 374 9.75 12.18 19.74
CA PHE A 374 8.82 11.08 19.96
C PHE A 374 8.86 10.58 21.40
N ASP A 375 7.76 10.04 21.88
CA ASP A 375 7.69 9.32 23.13
C ASP A 375 8.55 8.04 23.07
N GLU A 376 8.90 7.53 24.25
CA GLU A 376 9.69 6.29 24.35
C GLU A 376 8.96 5.11 23.69
N GLY A 377 9.71 4.34 22.89
CA GLY A 377 9.19 3.17 22.17
C GLY A 377 8.52 3.46 20.83
N VAL A 378 8.32 4.72 20.44
CA VAL A 378 7.79 5.07 19.12
C VAL A 378 8.84 4.85 18.03
N PRO A 379 8.57 4.01 17.01
CA PRO A 379 9.50 3.75 15.93
C PRO A 379 9.65 4.96 14.99
N VAL A 380 10.80 5.08 14.37
CA VAL A 380 11.06 6.02 13.28
C VAL A 380 10.77 5.29 11.96
N THR A 381 9.62 5.54 11.36
CA THR A 381 9.26 4.96 10.06
C THR A 381 10.14 5.51 8.95
N THR A 382 10.23 6.84 8.82
CA THR A 382 11.11 7.50 7.85
C THR A 382 12.19 8.29 8.56
N SER A 383 13.45 7.95 8.26
CA SER A 383 14.62 8.62 8.83
C SER A 383 14.67 10.10 8.45
N ARG A 384 15.09 10.95 9.38
CA ARG A 384 15.35 12.38 9.11
C ARG A 384 16.31 12.65 7.95
N ASN A 385 17.10 11.64 7.56
CA ASN A 385 18.03 11.77 6.45
C ASN A 385 17.34 11.64 5.09
N ASP A 386 16.18 10.95 5.06
CA ASP A 386 15.39 10.70 3.85
C ASP A 386 14.29 11.77 3.66
N VAL A 387 13.89 12.48 4.73
CA VAL A 387 12.80 13.47 4.68
C VAL A 387 13.22 14.76 3.96
N ASP A 388 12.40 15.19 2.99
CA ASP A 388 12.63 16.38 2.17
C ASP A 388 11.65 17.49 2.52
N TYR A 389 10.35 17.33 2.22
CA TYR A 389 9.31 18.30 2.57
C TYR A 389 8.37 17.74 3.63
N VAL A 390 7.97 18.59 4.58
CA VAL A 390 6.86 18.33 5.51
C VAL A 390 5.82 19.41 5.31
N ILE A 391 4.54 19.03 5.19
CA ILE A 391 3.42 19.93 4.89
C ILE A 391 2.30 19.72 5.90
N THR A 392 1.81 20.83 6.45
CA THR A 392 0.57 20.89 7.22
C THR A 392 -0.37 21.93 6.61
N GLU A 393 -1.56 22.11 7.16
CA GLU A 393 -2.48 23.20 6.77
C GLU A 393 -1.95 24.61 7.04
N TYR A 394 -0.79 24.73 7.72
CA TYR A 394 -0.12 26.00 8.02
C TYR A 394 1.06 26.33 7.11
N GLY A 395 1.45 25.42 6.22
CA GLY A 395 2.50 25.70 5.24
C GLY A 395 3.41 24.52 4.91
N ILE A 396 4.55 24.85 4.33
CA ILE A 396 5.55 23.94 3.79
C ILE A 396 6.88 24.15 4.51
N ALA A 397 7.46 23.08 5.07
CA ALA A 397 8.81 23.05 5.62
C ALA A 397 9.71 22.21 4.70
N HIS A 398 10.70 22.84 4.06
CA HIS A 398 11.72 22.18 3.26
C HIS A 398 12.94 21.87 4.14
N LEU A 399 13.18 20.60 4.46
CA LEU A 399 14.15 20.15 5.46
C LEU A 399 15.48 19.68 4.87
N ARG A 400 15.51 19.33 3.58
CA ARG A 400 16.74 18.84 2.94
C ARG A 400 17.83 19.92 2.94
N GLY A 401 19.05 19.52 3.35
CA GLY A 401 20.17 20.45 3.44
C GLY A 401 20.14 21.43 4.62
N LYS A 402 19.13 21.31 5.51
CA LYS A 402 18.99 22.16 6.70
C LYS A 402 19.64 21.54 7.93
N THR A 403 20.25 22.39 8.76
CA THR A 403 20.75 22.02 10.09
C THR A 403 19.58 21.64 11.00
N LEU A 404 19.83 20.90 12.09
CA LEU A 404 18.76 20.54 13.05
C LEU A 404 18.06 21.78 13.65
N ARG A 405 18.80 22.86 13.85
CA ARG A 405 18.25 24.16 14.33
C ARG A 405 17.29 24.76 13.30
N GLU A 406 17.70 24.83 12.03
CA GLU A 406 16.86 25.34 10.95
C GLU A 406 15.62 24.45 10.75
N ARG A 407 15.76 23.12 10.86
CA ARG A 407 14.63 22.19 10.80
C ARG A 407 13.62 22.45 11.91
N ALA A 408 14.10 22.61 13.15
CA ALA A 408 13.22 22.91 14.28
C ALA A 408 12.44 24.20 14.03
N LYS A 409 13.10 25.26 13.57
CA LYS A 409 12.46 26.53 13.21
C LYS A 409 11.36 26.35 12.17
N LEU A 410 11.65 25.71 11.04
CA LEU A 410 10.70 25.47 9.94
C LEU A 410 9.51 24.61 10.38
N LEU A 411 9.75 23.57 11.16
CA LEU A 411 8.70 22.68 11.65
C LEU A 411 7.79 23.37 12.68
N ILE A 412 8.33 24.23 13.53
CA ILE A 412 7.53 25.05 14.45
C ILE A 412 6.62 26.02 13.68
N GLU A 413 7.08 26.58 12.55
CA GLU A 413 6.29 27.50 11.73
C GLU A 413 5.05 26.81 11.12
N ILE A 414 5.14 25.53 10.81
CA ILE A 414 4.02 24.74 10.26
C ILE A 414 3.23 23.98 11.34
N ALA A 415 3.63 24.02 12.60
CA ALA A 415 2.87 23.48 13.71
C ALA A 415 1.60 24.29 13.96
N HIS A 416 0.61 23.70 14.62
CA HIS A 416 -0.59 24.44 15.04
C HIS A 416 -0.21 25.59 15.99
N PRO A 417 -0.77 26.81 15.84
CA PRO A 417 -0.38 27.97 16.62
C PRO A 417 -0.35 27.77 18.15
N ASN A 418 -1.30 27.03 18.69
CA ASN A 418 -1.40 26.77 20.13
C ASN A 418 -0.21 26.00 20.72
N PHE A 419 0.57 25.30 19.91
CA PHE A 419 1.72 24.50 20.37
C PHE A 419 3.08 25.15 20.06
N ARG A 420 3.11 26.22 19.25
CA ARG A 420 4.38 26.81 18.78
C ARG A 420 5.24 27.37 19.90
N GLU A 421 4.63 27.97 20.91
CA GLU A 421 5.38 28.59 22.03
C GLU A 421 6.08 27.50 22.87
N GLU A 422 5.37 26.42 23.22
CA GLU A 422 5.95 25.28 23.93
C GLU A 422 7.08 24.63 23.13
N LEU A 423 6.86 24.43 21.83
CA LEU A 423 7.88 23.86 20.94
C LEU A 423 9.12 24.75 20.85
N ARG A 424 8.96 26.09 20.77
CA ARG A 424 10.08 27.04 20.76
C ARG A 424 10.89 26.98 22.05
N LYS A 425 10.21 26.92 23.21
CA LYS A 425 10.89 26.80 24.52
C LYS A 425 11.75 25.54 24.57
N LYS A 426 11.19 24.39 24.25
CA LYS A 426 11.92 23.10 24.22
C LYS A 426 13.06 23.09 23.21
N ALA A 427 12.84 23.70 22.04
CA ALA A 427 13.87 23.84 21.01
C ALA A 427 15.00 24.74 21.45
N PHE A 428 14.71 25.88 22.14
CA PHE A 428 15.72 26.78 22.69
C PHE A 428 16.60 26.09 23.75
N GLU A 429 16.01 25.28 24.63
CA GLU A 429 16.75 24.49 25.62
C GLU A 429 17.76 23.52 24.98
N LYS A 430 17.42 22.97 23.83
CA LYS A 430 18.27 21.99 23.11
C LYS A 430 19.25 22.60 22.12
N PHE A 431 18.82 23.62 21.37
CA PHE A 431 19.56 24.13 20.23
C PHE A 431 20.07 25.57 20.43
N GLY A 432 19.64 26.26 21.50
CA GLY A 432 19.84 27.69 21.67
C GLY A 432 18.91 28.52 20.78
N GLU A 433 19.30 29.72 20.42
CA GLU A 433 18.54 30.63 19.53
C GLU A 433 18.29 29.96 18.16
N LEU A 434 17.02 30.04 17.66
CA LEU A 434 16.57 29.41 16.43
C LEU A 434 16.64 30.32 15.21
#